data_3bbdab69309d43ad99b3c3982fe05fff
#
_entry.id   3bbdab69309d43ad99b3c3982fe05fff
#
_cell.length_a   1.000
_cell.length_b   1.000
_cell.length_c   1.000
_cell.angle_alpha   90.00
_cell.angle_beta   90.00
_cell.angle_gamma   90.00
#
_symmetry.space_group_name_H-M   'P 1'
#
loop_
_entity.id
_entity.type
_entity.pdbx_description
1 polymer ?
#
loop_
_entity_poly.entity_id
_entity_poly.type
_entity_poly.pdbx_seq_one_letter_code
_entity_poly.pdbx_strand_id
1 'polypeptide(L)'
;MLVNIAADDRNSSDEFAAQRGLHFSNNMFEENGSSIYELSGQFEFNFLPYELGNPLYKWTPFIYSGLSLFNFNPKAENKNGEWISLQPLGTEGQGTTQFPDRKKYSLIQFAIPIGGGVKFAVSEHFNIILEYGIRKTFTDYLDDVSGSYYDWAANGGTQDQITMSGTRTGQEYAQ
;
A
#
# COMPACT_ATOMS: atom_id res chain seq x y z
N MET A 1 -0.26 -12.91 -2.70
CA MET A 1 -1.47 -12.07 -2.86
C MET A 1 -1.06 -10.79 -3.55
N LEU A 2 -1.84 -10.34 -4.51
CA LEU A 2 -1.64 -9.07 -5.18
C LEU A 2 -2.65 -8.08 -4.62
N VAL A 3 -2.19 -6.92 -4.15
CA VAL A 3 -3.03 -5.86 -3.60
C VAL A 3 -2.89 -4.65 -4.52
N ASN A 4 -4.02 -4.07 -4.89
CA ASN A 4 -4.06 -2.83 -5.66
C ASN A 4 -4.40 -1.68 -4.73
N ILE A 5 -3.57 -0.65 -4.74
CA ILE A 5 -3.84 0.63 -4.09
C ILE A 5 -3.74 1.69 -5.17
N ALA A 6 -4.75 2.52 -5.29
CA ALA A 6 -4.76 3.63 -6.24
C ALA A 6 -5.35 4.87 -5.58
N ALA A 7 -4.80 6.01 -5.88
CA ALA A 7 -5.32 7.31 -5.51
C ALA A 7 -5.14 8.27 -6.69
N ASP A 8 -6.11 9.14 -6.90
CA ASP A 8 -6.06 10.14 -7.96
C ASP A 8 -6.38 11.50 -7.36
N ASP A 9 -5.37 12.33 -7.23
CA ASP A 9 -5.48 13.69 -6.69
C ASP A 9 -6.43 14.57 -7.49
N ARG A 10 -6.59 14.31 -8.78
CA ARG A 10 -7.49 15.08 -9.66
C ARG A 10 -8.96 15.00 -9.24
N ASN A 11 -9.32 13.92 -8.55
CA ASN A 11 -10.66 13.67 -8.03
C ASN A 11 -10.78 13.93 -6.52
N SER A 12 -9.74 14.47 -5.89
CA SER A 12 -9.76 14.78 -4.47
C SER A 12 -10.69 15.94 -4.13
N SER A 13 -11.37 15.85 -3.01
CA SER A 13 -12.09 16.97 -2.40
C SER A 13 -11.16 17.99 -1.73
N ASP A 14 -9.91 17.60 -1.51
CA ASP A 14 -8.85 18.50 -1.06
C ASP A 14 -8.36 19.34 -2.25
N GLU A 15 -8.58 20.65 -2.16
CA GLU A 15 -8.23 21.61 -3.21
C GLU A 15 -6.71 21.61 -3.50
N PHE A 16 -5.90 21.30 -2.51
CA PHE A 16 -4.45 21.19 -2.64
C PHE A 16 -4.05 19.95 -3.42
N ALA A 17 -4.58 18.80 -3.06
CA ALA A 17 -4.34 17.55 -3.79
C ALA A 17 -4.84 17.64 -5.23
N ALA A 18 -6.04 18.17 -5.45
CA ALA A 18 -6.59 18.36 -6.79
C ALA A 18 -5.72 19.24 -7.69
N GLN A 19 -5.08 20.29 -7.14
CA GLN A 19 -4.17 21.16 -7.89
C GLN A 19 -2.82 20.50 -8.18
N ARG A 20 -2.35 19.59 -7.33
CA ARG A 20 -1.17 18.77 -7.57
C ARG A 20 -1.40 17.82 -8.74
N GLY A 21 -2.58 17.24 -8.81
CA GLY A 21 -3.05 16.43 -9.92
C GLY A 21 -2.23 15.17 -10.17
N LEU A 22 -1.60 14.62 -9.15
CA LEU A 22 -0.86 13.38 -9.26
C LEU A 22 -1.81 12.19 -9.36
N HIS A 23 -1.48 11.27 -10.22
CA HIS A 23 -2.12 9.97 -10.31
C HIS A 23 -1.18 8.94 -9.69
N PHE A 24 -1.59 8.42 -8.52
CA PHE A 24 -0.92 7.32 -7.86
C PHE A 24 -1.69 6.04 -8.18
N SER A 25 -1.03 5.07 -8.76
CA SER A 25 -1.61 3.75 -8.99
C SER A 25 -0.66 2.66 -8.58
N ASN A 26 -1.19 1.73 -7.81
CA ASN A 26 -0.58 0.45 -7.52
C ASN A 26 -1.46 -0.64 -8.13
N ASN A 27 -1.71 -0.53 -9.43
CA ASN A 27 -2.57 -1.45 -10.16
C ASN A 27 -1.73 -2.43 -10.97
N MET A 28 -1.91 -3.73 -10.72
CA MET A 28 -1.21 -4.78 -11.47
C MET A 28 -1.54 -4.81 -12.97
N PHE A 29 -2.64 -4.17 -13.38
CA PHE A 29 -3.06 -4.08 -14.77
C PHE A 29 -2.48 -2.87 -15.50
N GLU A 30 -1.85 -1.95 -14.78
CA GLU A 30 -1.07 -0.87 -15.39
C GLU A 30 0.38 -1.33 -15.55
N GLU A 31 0.84 -1.38 -16.77
CA GLU A 31 2.13 -1.95 -17.18
C GLU A 31 3.34 -1.35 -16.42
N ASN A 32 3.21 -0.13 -15.94
CA ASN A 32 4.26 0.61 -15.24
C ASN A 32 3.90 1.00 -13.80
N GLY A 33 2.72 0.63 -13.31
CA GLY A 33 2.26 0.94 -11.96
C GLY A 33 3.08 0.25 -10.88
N SER A 34 2.83 0.66 -9.65
CA SER A 34 3.43 0.05 -8.48
C SER A 34 2.76 -1.29 -8.15
N SER A 35 3.52 -2.28 -7.73
CA SER A 35 2.99 -3.59 -7.34
C SER A 35 3.41 -3.92 -5.91
N ILE A 36 2.52 -4.55 -5.15
CA ILE A 36 2.85 -5.10 -3.83
C ILE A 36 2.98 -6.61 -3.96
N TYR A 37 4.14 -7.13 -3.60
CA TYR A 37 4.43 -8.56 -3.52
C TYR A 37 4.48 -8.97 -2.06
N GLU A 38 3.68 -9.95 -1.68
CA GLU A 38 3.60 -10.44 -0.32
C GLU A 38 3.91 -11.93 -0.27
N LEU A 39 4.77 -12.32 0.67
CA LEU A 39 4.98 -13.68 1.11
C LEU A 39 4.51 -13.81 2.56
N SER A 40 3.53 -14.66 2.83
CA SER A 40 2.97 -14.85 4.16
C SER A 40 2.98 -16.31 4.60
N GLY A 41 3.28 -16.51 5.89
CA GLY A 41 3.03 -17.76 6.61
C GLY A 41 1.86 -17.54 7.56
N GLN A 42 0.79 -18.29 7.39
CA GLN A 42 -0.43 -18.15 8.18
C GLN A 42 -0.76 -19.43 8.91
N PHE A 43 -1.24 -19.30 10.14
CA PHE A 43 -1.84 -20.34 10.93
C PHE A 43 -3.35 -20.14 10.96
N GLU A 44 -4.09 -21.18 10.63
CA GLU A 44 -5.55 -21.19 10.60
C GLU A 44 -6.10 -22.11 11.67
N PHE A 45 -7.14 -21.68 12.35
CA PHE A 45 -7.88 -22.46 13.33
C PHE A 45 -9.32 -22.63 12.88
N ASN A 46 -9.72 -23.90 12.66
CA ASN A 46 -11.10 -24.26 12.36
C ASN A 46 -11.83 -24.60 13.65
N PHE A 47 -12.97 -23.99 13.88
CA PHE A 47 -13.75 -24.19 15.12
C PHE A 47 -14.51 -25.52 15.16
N LEU A 48 -14.84 -26.08 14.01
CA LEU A 48 -15.56 -27.33 13.88
C LEU A 48 -14.75 -28.31 13.03
N PRO A 49 -14.94 -29.63 13.24
CA PRO A 49 -14.41 -30.61 12.31
C PRO A 49 -14.90 -30.30 10.88
N TYR A 50 -13.97 -30.34 9.92
CA TYR A 50 -14.25 -30.03 8.53
C TYR A 50 -13.59 -31.06 7.62
N GLU A 51 -14.38 -31.72 6.79
CA GLU A 51 -13.91 -32.77 5.90
C GLU A 51 -14.69 -32.77 4.59
N LEU A 52 -13.96 -32.71 3.48
CA LEU A 52 -14.56 -32.75 2.14
C LEU A 52 -15.22 -34.12 1.90
N GLY A 53 -16.43 -34.09 1.34
CA GLY A 53 -17.19 -35.32 1.05
C GLY A 53 -17.90 -35.93 2.25
N ASN A 54 -17.63 -35.49 3.46
CA ASN A 54 -18.32 -35.99 4.66
C ASN A 54 -19.60 -35.19 4.94
N PRO A 55 -20.79 -35.83 4.90
CA PRO A 55 -22.05 -35.12 5.11
C PRO A 55 -22.24 -34.56 6.53
N LEU A 56 -21.47 -35.05 7.51
CA LEU A 56 -21.56 -34.59 8.91
C LEU A 56 -20.67 -33.37 9.18
N TYR A 57 -19.61 -33.16 8.38
CA TYR A 57 -18.59 -32.12 8.60
C TYR A 57 -18.48 -31.16 7.43
N LYS A 58 -19.63 -30.66 6.94
CA LYS A 58 -19.74 -29.87 5.72
C LYS A 58 -19.27 -28.42 5.83
N TRP A 59 -19.21 -27.87 7.04
CA TRP A 59 -18.87 -26.46 7.21
C TRP A 59 -18.11 -26.21 8.50
N THR A 60 -17.31 -25.16 8.50
CA THR A 60 -16.61 -24.67 9.68
C THR A 60 -16.39 -23.17 9.58
N PRO A 61 -16.62 -22.40 10.62
CA PRO A 61 -16.01 -21.08 10.76
C PRO A 61 -14.54 -21.26 11.09
N PHE A 62 -13.73 -20.30 10.67
CA PHE A 62 -12.30 -20.29 10.95
C PHE A 62 -11.80 -18.88 11.22
N ILE A 63 -10.67 -18.80 11.90
CA ILE A 63 -9.87 -17.59 12.05
C ILE A 63 -8.45 -17.91 11.63
N TYR A 64 -7.73 -16.88 11.19
CA TYR A 64 -6.31 -17.02 10.91
C TYR A 64 -5.53 -15.78 11.33
N SER A 65 -4.25 -16.00 11.58
CA SER A 65 -3.26 -14.95 11.75
C SER A 65 -1.89 -15.49 11.32
N GLY A 66 -0.92 -14.58 11.15
CA GLY A 66 0.40 -14.99 10.73
C GLY A 66 1.38 -13.85 10.65
N LEU A 67 2.45 -14.08 9.91
CA LEU A 67 3.43 -13.07 9.57
C LEU A 67 3.56 -12.98 8.06
N SER A 68 3.65 -11.79 7.55
CA SER A 68 3.94 -11.55 6.14
C SER A 68 5.10 -10.57 5.98
N LEU A 69 5.85 -10.79 4.92
CA LEU A 69 6.86 -9.91 4.40
C LEU A 69 6.37 -9.40 3.06
N PHE A 70 6.31 -8.10 2.89
CA PHE A 70 5.88 -7.52 1.63
C PHE A 70 6.88 -6.49 1.09
N ASN A 71 6.98 -6.45 -0.21
CA ASN A 71 7.72 -5.44 -0.96
C ASN A 71 6.72 -4.54 -1.68
N PHE A 72 6.95 -3.25 -1.60
CA PHE A 72 6.18 -2.24 -2.30
C PHE A 72 7.13 -1.17 -2.86
N ASN A 73 6.70 -0.49 -3.92
CA ASN A 73 7.45 0.61 -4.49
C ASN A 73 6.45 1.65 -5.01
N PRO A 74 6.10 2.65 -4.19
CA PRO A 74 5.13 3.67 -4.59
C PRO A 74 5.65 4.45 -5.80
N LYS A 75 4.81 4.58 -6.81
CA LYS A 75 5.10 5.32 -8.04
C LYS A 75 3.97 6.27 -8.34
N ALA A 76 4.29 7.39 -8.94
CA ALA A 76 3.32 8.32 -9.50
C ALA A 76 3.70 8.70 -10.91
N GLU A 77 2.70 9.03 -11.71
CA GLU A 77 2.87 9.51 -13.07
C GLU A 77 3.24 11.00 -13.06
N ASN A 78 4.32 11.36 -13.75
CA ASN A 78 4.70 12.75 -13.90
C ASN A 78 3.90 13.41 -15.03
N LYS A 79 4.11 14.72 -15.24
CA LYS A 79 3.41 15.50 -16.29
C LYS A 79 3.69 15.04 -17.72
N ASN A 80 4.73 14.23 -17.92
CA ASN A 80 5.11 13.69 -19.21
C ASN A 80 4.52 12.29 -19.46
N GLY A 81 3.77 11.73 -18.52
CA GLY A 81 3.24 10.37 -18.59
C GLY A 81 4.23 9.29 -18.16
N GLU A 82 5.33 9.66 -17.48
CA GLU A 82 6.34 8.71 -17.03
C GLU A 82 6.09 8.32 -15.57
N TRP A 83 6.17 7.03 -15.26
CA TRP A 83 6.01 6.50 -13.91
C TRP A 83 7.32 6.58 -13.12
N ILE A 84 7.34 7.43 -12.12
CA ILE A 84 8.50 7.72 -11.28
C ILE A 84 8.35 7.04 -9.93
N SER A 85 9.39 6.33 -9.48
CA SER A 85 9.46 5.79 -8.12
C SER A 85 9.66 6.93 -7.12
N LEU A 86 8.80 7.01 -6.09
CA LEU A 86 8.75 8.14 -5.17
C LEU A 86 9.81 8.04 -4.07
N GLN A 87 10.05 6.86 -3.52
CA GLN A 87 11.03 6.66 -2.44
C GLN A 87 12.42 7.27 -2.71
N PRO A 88 13.01 7.17 -3.94
CA PRO A 88 14.31 7.78 -4.21
C PRO A 88 14.30 9.31 -4.19
N LEU A 89 13.14 9.92 -4.46
CA LEU A 89 13.00 11.38 -4.52
C LEU A 89 13.08 12.04 -3.15
N GLY A 90 12.68 11.32 -2.10
CA GLY A 90 12.65 11.88 -0.75
C GLY A 90 11.66 13.03 -0.64
N THR A 91 10.41 12.80 -0.99
CA THR A 91 9.32 13.79 -1.09
C THR A 91 9.08 14.59 0.18
N GLU A 92 9.38 14.01 1.35
CA GLU A 92 9.33 14.66 2.65
C GLU A 92 10.69 15.20 3.12
N GLY A 93 11.68 15.32 2.23
CA GLY A 93 13.04 15.79 2.56
C GLY A 93 13.95 14.75 3.18
N GLN A 94 13.65 13.47 3.03
CA GLN A 94 14.51 12.39 3.52
C GLN A 94 15.90 12.47 2.91
N GLY A 95 16.91 12.46 3.78
CA GLY A 95 18.32 12.55 3.39
C GLY A 95 18.83 13.98 3.14
N THR A 96 18.04 15.01 3.44
CA THR A 96 18.48 16.41 3.38
C THR A 96 19.20 16.79 4.68
N THR A 97 20.04 17.84 4.60
CA THR A 97 20.73 18.40 5.77
C THR A 97 19.76 19.11 6.71
N GLN A 98 18.61 19.55 6.22
CA GLN A 98 17.57 20.22 7.02
C GLN A 98 16.81 19.22 7.90
N PHE A 99 16.65 17.99 7.44
CA PHE A 99 15.99 16.92 8.19
C PHE A 99 16.88 15.69 8.31
N PRO A 100 17.97 15.77 9.10
CA PRO A 100 18.96 14.69 9.20
C PRO A 100 18.37 13.40 9.80
N ASP A 101 17.29 13.50 10.56
CA ASP A 101 16.61 12.38 11.20
C ASP A 101 15.60 11.69 10.27
N ARG A 102 15.19 12.34 9.18
CA ARG A 102 14.28 11.75 8.19
C ARG A 102 15.06 10.83 7.26
N LYS A 103 14.94 9.53 7.49
CA LYS A 103 15.56 8.49 6.65
C LYS A 103 14.59 8.02 5.58
N LYS A 104 15.15 7.61 4.44
CA LYS A 104 14.34 6.91 3.43
C LYS A 104 13.77 5.63 4.02
N TYR A 105 12.48 5.40 3.83
CA TYR A 105 11.81 4.21 4.32
C TYR A 105 12.25 2.95 3.55
N SER A 106 12.13 1.79 4.19
CA SER A 106 12.42 0.52 3.54
C SER A 106 11.24 0.10 2.64
N LEU A 107 11.55 -0.32 1.43
CA LEU A 107 10.55 -0.89 0.50
C LEU A 107 10.14 -2.32 0.88
N ILE A 108 10.83 -2.96 1.83
CA ILE A 108 10.49 -4.27 2.38
C ILE A 108 10.03 -4.07 3.81
N GLN A 109 8.82 -4.53 4.12
CA GLN A 109 8.15 -4.33 5.39
C GLN A 109 7.47 -5.61 5.86
N PHE A 110 7.18 -5.65 7.17
CA PHE A 110 6.40 -6.70 7.79
C PHE A 110 4.94 -6.29 7.95
N ALA A 111 4.05 -7.29 7.92
CA ALA A 111 2.66 -7.12 8.31
C ALA A 111 2.16 -8.35 9.07
N ILE A 112 1.09 -8.16 9.82
CA ILE A 112 0.37 -9.23 10.49
C ILE A 112 -0.99 -9.37 9.80
N PRO A 113 -1.18 -10.41 8.96
CA PRO A 113 -2.50 -10.76 8.46
C PRO A 113 -3.36 -11.31 9.59
N ILE A 114 -4.59 -10.84 9.71
CA ILE A 114 -5.59 -11.31 10.68
C ILE A 114 -6.91 -11.38 9.95
N GLY A 115 -7.60 -12.50 10.07
CA GLY A 115 -8.90 -12.64 9.42
C GLY A 115 -9.66 -13.86 9.90
N GLY A 116 -10.77 -14.10 9.23
CA GLY A 116 -11.59 -15.24 9.47
C GLY A 116 -12.68 -15.37 8.41
N GLY A 117 -13.39 -16.47 8.46
CA GLY A 117 -14.39 -16.77 7.46
C GLY A 117 -15.15 -18.02 7.77
N VAL A 118 -15.79 -18.53 6.73
CA VAL A 118 -16.55 -19.79 6.77
C VAL A 118 -16.19 -20.62 5.55
N LYS A 119 -16.00 -21.90 5.76
CA LYS A 119 -15.77 -22.91 4.72
C LYS A 119 -17.00 -23.79 4.58
N PHE A 120 -17.36 -24.10 3.34
CA PHE A 120 -18.44 -25.01 2.99
C PHE A 120 -17.93 -26.07 2.00
N ALA A 121 -17.98 -27.33 2.40
CA ALA A 121 -17.74 -28.47 1.51
C ALA A 121 -18.99 -28.73 0.65
N VAL A 122 -18.89 -28.49 -0.64
CA VAL A 122 -19.98 -28.74 -1.59
C VAL A 122 -19.92 -30.18 -2.09
N SER A 123 -18.72 -30.69 -2.32
CA SER A 123 -18.46 -32.08 -2.74
C SER A 123 -17.10 -32.54 -2.25
N GLU A 124 -16.72 -33.77 -2.58
CA GLU A 124 -15.38 -34.32 -2.26
C GLU A 124 -14.22 -33.52 -2.88
N HIS A 125 -14.50 -32.78 -3.97
CA HIS A 125 -13.46 -32.07 -4.73
C HIS A 125 -13.71 -30.57 -4.82
N PHE A 126 -14.80 -30.06 -4.24
CA PHE A 126 -15.16 -28.65 -4.34
C PHE A 126 -15.63 -28.09 -3.02
N ASN A 127 -15.02 -26.97 -2.63
CA ASN A 127 -15.45 -26.19 -1.46
C ASN A 127 -15.61 -24.70 -1.81
N ILE A 128 -16.40 -24.00 -1.03
CA ILE A 128 -16.57 -22.55 -1.06
C ILE A 128 -16.00 -22.00 0.24
N ILE A 129 -15.16 -20.98 0.13
CA ILE A 129 -14.59 -20.26 1.28
C ILE A 129 -14.99 -18.80 1.14
N LEU A 130 -15.65 -18.28 2.16
CA LEU A 130 -15.93 -16.86 2.32
C LEU A 130 -15.01 -16.35 3.43
N GLU A 131 -14.14 -15.42 3.07
CA GLU A 131 -13.09 -14.91 3.94
C GLU A 131 -13.07 -13.38 3.95
N TYR A 132 -12.84 -12.80 5.12
CA TYR A 132 -12.50 -11.41 5.29
C TYR A 132 -11.25 -11.29 6.15
N GLY A 133 -10.31 -10.46 5.72
CA GLY A 133 -9.06 -10.26 6.44
C GLY A 133 -8.50 -8.87 6.27
N ILE A 134 -7.78 -8.45 7.29
CA ILE A 134 -7.03 -7.21 7.32
C ILE A 134 -5.54 -7.51 7.47
N ARG A 135 -4.70 -6.54 7.09
CA ARG A 135 -3.26 -6.58 7.30
C ARG A 135 -2.83 -5.41 8.16
N LYS A 136 -2.38 -5.71 9.37
CA LYS A 136 -1.75 -4.68 10.20
C LYS A 136 -0.33 -4.47 9.71
N THR A 137 -0.09 -3.34 9.07
CA THR A 137 1.24 -2.88 8.67
C THR A 137 1.87 -2.04 9.79
N PHE A 138 3.19 -1.90 9.74
CA PHE A 138 3.99 -1.08 10.67
C PHE A 138 4.69 0.08 9.95
N THR A 139 4.26 0.36 8.74
CA THR A 139 4.71 1.51 7.95
C THR A 139 3.50 2.36 7.55
N ASP A 140 3.71 3.65 7.49
CA ASP A 140 2.75 4.65 7.01
C ASP A 140 3.12 5.15 5.61
N TYR A 141 4.17 4.61 5.01
CA TYR A 141 4.70 5.02 3.72
C TYR A 141 4.17 4.21 2.52
N LEU A 142 3.02 3.57 2.64
CA LEU A 142 2.46 2.79 1.51
C LEU A 142 2.13 3.66 0.30
N ASP A 143 1.83 4.92 0.54
CA ASP A 143 1.56 5.97 -0.45
C ASP A 143 2.69 7.02 -0.53
N ASP A 144 3.91 6.69 -0.03
CA ASP A 144 5.10 7.54 -0.01
C ASP A 144 5.13 8.63 1.08
N VAL A 145 4.00 8.98 1.70
CA VAL A 145 3.91 10.12 2.62
C VAL A 145 3.41 9.68 4.00
N SER A 146 4.13 10.08 5.04
CA SER A 146 3.76 9.83 6.44
C SER A 146 3.51 11.12 7.23
N GLY A 147 4.04 12.24 6.77
CA GLY A 147 3.98 13.52 7.45
C GLY A 147 3.75 14.69 6.51
N SER A 148 4.76 15.47 6.27
CA SER A 148 4.67 16.69 5.46
C SER A 148 5.68 16.68 4.32
N TYR A 149 5.26 17.15 3.17
CA TYR A 149 6.13 17.35 2.03
C TYR A 149 7.24 18.37 2.31
N TYR A 150 8.36 18.21 1.62
CA TYR A 150 9.49 19.14 1.66
C TYR A 150 9.40 20.12 0.49
N ASP A 151 9.68 21.40 0.75
CA ASP A 151 9.69 22.41 -0.31
C ASP A 151 10.96 22.31 -1.16
N TRP A 152 10.91 21.40 -2.12
CA TRP A 152 11.99 21.19 -3.08
C TRP A 152 12.18 22.38 -4.04
N ALA A 153 11.13 23.16 -4.33
CA ALA A 153 11.25 24.33 -5.20
C ALA A 153 12.11 25.43 -4.58
N ALA A 154 11.91 25.70 -3.28
CA ALA A 154 12.71 26.68 -2.56
C ALA A 154 14.15 26.19 -2.28
N ASN A 155 14.38 24.87 -2.28
CA ASN A 155 15.63 24.27 -1.86
C ASN A 155 16.42 23.60 -3.00
N GLY A 156 16.11 23.96 -4.26
CA GLY A 156 16.92 23.54 -5.43
C GLY A 156 16.74 22.07 -5.80
N GLY A 157 15.55 21.51 -5.57
CA GLY A 157 15.20 20.16 -5.99
C GLY A 157 15.13 19.97 -7.49
N THR A 158 15.17 18.71 -7.93
CA THR A 158 14.94 18.35 -9.33
C THR A 158 13.48 18.59 -9.73
N GLN A 159 13.18 18.64 -11.04
CA GLN A 159 11.83 18.84 -11.52
C GLN A 159 10.86 17.75 -11.02
N ASP A 160 11.32 16.49 -10.95
CA ASP A 160 10.52 15.39 -10.43
C ASP A 160 10.26 15.54 -8.93
N GLN A 161 11.27 15.93 -8.13
CA GLN A 161 11.09 16.21 -6.70
C GLN A 161 10.06 17.31 -6.47
N ILE A 162 10.16 18.40 -7.22
CA ILE A 162 9.23 19.53 -7.14
C ILE A 162 7.80 19.08 -7.50
N THR A 163 7.65 18.34 -8.59
CA THR A 163 6.35 17.89 -9.08
C THR A 163 5.70 16.90 -8.10
N MET A 164 6.48 15.91 -7.64
CA MET A 164 5.94 14.83 -6.81
C MET A 164 5.68 15.24 -5.35
N SER A 165 6.39 16.24 -4.83
CA SER A 165 6.13 16.80 -3.49
C SER A 165 5.03 17.86 -3.47
N GLY A 166 4.43 18.17 -4.62
CA GLY A 166 3.31 19.10 -4.69
C GLY A 166 3.66 20.53 -4.32
N THR A 167 4.86 20.98 -4.67
CA THR A 167 5.34 22.30 -4.24
C THR A 167 4.52 23.45 -4.78
N ARG A 168 3.90 24.20 -3.89
CA ARG A 168 3.39 25.54 -4.17
C ARG A 168 4.47 26.55 -3.79
N THR A 169 4.84 27.39 -4.73
CA THR A 169 5.54 28.64 -4.41
C THR A 169 4.64 29.51 -3.52
N GLY A 170 4.97 29.61 -2.22
CA GLY A 170 4.39 30.59 -1.32
C GLY A 170 3.34 30.13 -0.31
N GLN A 171 3.17 28.84 -0.01
CA GLN A 171 2.37 28.41 1.13
C GLN A 171 3.22 27.74 2.21
N GLU A 172 3.07 28.22 3.45
CA GLU A 172 3.61 27.60 4.64
C GLU A 172 3.02 26.20 4.80
N TYR A 173 3.89 25.20 4.86
CA TYR A 173 3.52 23.87 5.32
C TYR A 173 3.32 23.95 6.83
N ALA A 174 2.17 23.50 7.32
CA ALA A 174 1.91 23.41 8.74
C ALA A 174 3.03 22.58 9.39
N GLN A 175 3.68 23.21 10.38
CA GLN A 175 4.69 22.61 11.23
C GLN A 175 4.07 21.62 12.21
#